data_dbad1ed17c5c4936fc2758f7ea2cee4e
#
_entry.id   dbad1ed17c5c4936fc2758f7ea2cee4e
#
_cell.length_a   1.000
_cell.length_b   1.000
_cell.length_c   1.000
_cell.angle_alpha   90.00
_cell.angle_beta   90.00
_cell.angle_gamma   90.00
#
_symmetry.space_group_name_H-M   'P 1'
#
loop_
_entity.id
_entity.type
_entity.pdbx_description
1 polymer ?
#
loop_
_entity_poly.entity_id
_entity_poly.type
_entity_poly.pdbx_seq_one_letter_code
_entity_poly.pdbx_strand_id
1 'polypeptide(L)'
;MMSGFLFSCLRGIVLKYMYMVSVNKFVLFAFFFFVPVSMFSQRKEISQAKVWVKAGNELAKAEESMRNLLKDSANRKNDKIWLVLFDAIKKQYDVGNEQLYLKKQYDTAVMFNATRRMFLVLESFDSIDAEPDKHGRIVLKYRKKHSAFLNTYRPNMYNGGLFFARKGDFKQAFDFFDTYIDCKNQPIFSEYDYGTRDSLLSRAAYMAVYCGFKQNDAGKTLKHSELAMADTARRKFLYQYLAETYKQQSDTAKYKSLLLAGFDRYPRSMYFFPRLFDLYYKHDDMRNALILCDRALETDSANAVFLYAKSTVLLNIGRYDECINISDGLIARNDTLADAYLNAGLAYFNQALRIDSNTLMSRKQKSRLRNLYKSAMPYLERYRALAPDQKGKWGMPLYTIYLNLNMGKEFEEIDTLLKTDDNK
;
A
#
# COMPACT_ATOMS: atom_id res chain seq x y z
N MET A 1 -40.42 80.22 11.74
CA MET A 1 -39.15 79.43 11.85
C MET A 1 -39.29 78.02 11.22
N MET A 2 -39.85 77.84 10.03
CA MET A 2 -40.00 76.52 9.40
C MET A 2 -39.45 76.44 7.95
N SER A 3 -38.88 77.52 7.39
CA SER A 3 -38.34 77.50 6.01
C SER A 3 -36.85 77.18 5.91
N GLY A 4 -36.09 77.30 7.02
CA GLY A 4 -34.63 77.11 6.97
C GLY A 4 -34.17 75.64 7.06
N PHE A 5 -35.00 74.75 7.65
CA PHE A 5 -34.63 73.30 7.87
C PHE A 5 -34.78 72.43 6.63
N LEU A 6 -35.74 72.75 5.76
CA LEU A 6 -36.00 72.02 4.49
C LEU A 6 -34.90 72.25 3.43
N PHE A 7 -34.31 73.44 3.38
CA PHE A 7 -33.24 73.80 2.43
C PHE A 7 -31.88 73.14 2.80
N SER A 8 -31.60 72.94 4.10
CA SER A 8 -30.38 72.29 4.56
C SER A 8 -30.44 70.78 4.28
N CYS A 9 -31.62 70.13 4.44
CA CYS A 9 -31.77 68.70 4.21
C CYS A 9 -31.70 68.36 2.72
N LEU A 10 -32.29 69.16 1.83
CA LEU A 10 -32.21 69.00 0.38
C LEU A 10 -30.79 69.18 -0.17
N ARG A 11 -30.01 70.14 0.37
CA ARG A 11 -28.61 70.31 -0.01
C ARG A 11 -27.71 69.15 0.39
N GLY A 12 -27.97 68.50 1.54
CA GLY A 12 -27.25 67.31 1.99
C GLY A 12 -27.54 66.09 1.13
N ILE A 13 -28.80 65.90 0.69
CA ILE A 13 -29.21 64.77 -0.16
C ILE A 13 -28.67 64.96 -1.59
N VAL A 14 -28.70 66.13 -2.16
CA VAL A 14 -28.18 66.41 -3.49
C VAL A 14 -26.62 66.26 -3.53
N LEU A 15 -25.91 66.74 -2.53
CA LEU A 15 -24.47 66.54 -2.39
C LEU A 15 -24.10 65.05 -2.21
N LYS A 16 -24.87 64.26 -1.46
CA LYS A 16 -24.69 62.83 -1.30
C LYS A 16 -24.96 62.05 -2.59
N TYR A 17 -25.98 62.46 -3.37
CA TYR A 17 -26.26 61.88 -4.69
C TYR A 17 -25.21 62.24 -5.72
N MET A 18 -24.72 63.49 -5.77
CA MET A 18 -23.62 63.91 -6.65
C MET A 18 -22.29 63.19 -6.31
N TYR A 19 -22.01 62.94 -5.02
CA TYR A 19 -20.84 62.17 -4.59
C TYR A 19 -20.96 60.68 -4.97
N MET A 20 -22.12 60.06 -4.79
CA MET A 20 -22.38 58.68 -5.19
C MET A 20 -22.32 58.47 -6.70
N VAL A 21 -22.84 59.41 -7.50
CA VAL A 21 -22.78 59.38 -8.98
C VAL A 21 -21.35 59.63 -9.48
N SER A 22 -20.56 60.47 -8.79
CA SER A 22 -19.14 60.69 -9.09
C SER A 22 -18.27 59.48 -8.76
N VAL A 23 -18.51 58.85 -7.60
CA VAL A 23 -17.76 57.64 -7.21
C VAL A 23 -18.09 56.46 -8.13
N ASN A 24 -19.35 56.28 -8.53
CA ASN A 24 -19.73 55.25 -9.51
C ASN A 24 -19.14 55.49 -10.90
N LYS A 25 -19.03 56.76 -11.36
CA LYS A 25 -18.35 57.09 -12.63
C LYS A 25 -16.83 56.86 -12.54
N PHE A 26 -16.21 57.12 -11.39
CA PHE A 26 -14.77 56.85 -11.18
C PHE A 26 -14.46 55.38 -11.10
N VAL A 27 -15.32 54.58 -10.42
CA VAL A 27 -15.19 53.11 -10.36
C VAL A 27 -15.43 52.48 -11.74
N LEU A 28 -16.43 52.95 -12.52
CA LEU A 28 -16.64 52.49 -13.88
C LEU A 28 -15.49 52.91 -14.82
N PHE A 29 -14.90 54.11 -14.65
CA PHE A 29 -13.76 54.58 -15.45
C PHE A 29 -12.49 53.85 -15.11
N ALA A 30 -12.26 53.50 -13.83
CA ALA A 30 -11.13 52.65 -13.42
C ALA A 30 -11.26 51.22 -13.95
N PHE A 31 -12.49 50.64 -13.98
CA PHE A 31 -12.72 49.30 -14.56
C PHE A 31 -12.47 49.27 -16.07
N PHE A 32 -12.79 50.37 -16.81
CA PHE A 32 -12.55 50.46 -18.25
C PHE A 32 -11.08 50.64 -18.65
N PHE A 33 -10.22 51.15 -17.76
CA PHE A 33 -8.78 51.26 -18.03
C PHE A 33 -7.97 50.05 -17.60
N PHE A 34 -8.44 49.25 -16.64
CA PHE A 34 -7.71 48.05 -16.17
C PHE A 34 -7.89 46.85 -17.13
N VAL A 35 -9.02 46.72 -17.81
CA VAL A 35 -9.29 45.61 -18.74
C VAL A 35 -8.41 45.64 -20.00
N PRO A 36 -8.14 46.79 -20.68
CA PRO A 36 -7.28 46.77 -21.84
C PRO A 36 -5.80 46.56 -21.52
N VAL A 37 -5.31 46.99 -20.35
CA VAL A 37 -3.90 46.79 -19.95
C VAL A 37 -3.58 45.32 -19.69
N SER A 38 -4.48 44.58 -19.07
CA SER A 38 -4.30 43.13 -18.84
C SER A 38 -4.32 42.34 -20.14
N MET A 39 -5.18 42.68 -21.07
CA MET A 39 -5.26 42.03 -22.40
C MET A 39 -4.03 42.30 -23.28
N PHE A 40 -3.42 43.47 -23.18
CA PHE A 40 -2.19 43.80 -23.91
C PHE A 40 -0.98 43.05 -23.32
N SER A 41 -0.87 42.94 -21.97
CA SER A 41 0.14 42.15 -21.29
C SER A 41 0.06 40.67 -21.67
N GLN A 42 -1.12 40.08 -21.59
CA GLN A 42 -1.38 38.68 -21.96
C GLN A 42 -0.95 38.38 -23.43
N ARG A 43 -1.32 39.20 -24.37
CA ARG A 43 -0.95 39.02 -25.81
C ARG A 43 0.56 39.07 -25.99
N LYS A 44 1.25 39.95 -25.31
CA LYS A 44 2.71 40.07 -25.33
C LYS A 44 3.39 38.82 -24.77
N GLU A 45 2.91 38.32 -23.63
CA GLU A 45 3.43 37.11 -23.01
C GLU A 45 3.26 35.87 -23.88
N ILE A 46 2.05 35.66 -24.47
CA ILE A 46 1.79 34.56 -25.40
C ILE A 46 2.70 34.67 -26.64
N SER A 47 2.88 35.89 -27.19
CA SER A 47 3.76 36.10 -28.34
C SER A 47 5.21 35.81 -28.03
N GLN A 48 5.70 36.25 -26.85
CA GLN A 48 7.06 36.00 -26.40
C GLN A 48 7.31 34.50 -26.18
N ALA A 49 6.38 33.79 -25.52
CA ALA A 49 6.49 32.34 -25.31
C ALA A 49 6.52 31.59 -26.67
N LYS A 50 5.74 31.99 -27.68
CA LYS A 50 5.81 31.41 -29.03
C LYS A 50 7.18 31.61 -29.67
N VAL A 51 7.82 32.77 -29.51
CA VAL A 51 9.17 33.04 -30.01
C VAL A 51 10.17 32.06 -29.35
N TRP A 52 10.12 31.88 -28.05
CA TRP A 52 10.99 30.95 -27.33
C TRP A 52 10.79 29.49 -27.77
N VAL A 53 9.54 29.05 -27.91
CA VAL A 53 9.20 27.70 -28.43
C VAL A 53 9.75 27.49 -29.83
N LYS A 54 9.55 28.47 -30.74
CA LYS A 54 10.04 28.38 -32.13
C LYS A 54 11.58 28.33 -32.20
N ALA A 55 12.23 29.12 -31.37
CA ALA A 55 13.69 29.14 -31.27
C ALA A 55 14.27 27.91 -30.57
N GLY A 56 13.46 27.15 -29.83
CA GLY A 56 13.91 25.99 -29.01
C GLY A 56 14.73 26.36 -27.80
N ASN A 57 14.65 27.62 -27.34
CA ASN A 57 15.34 28.13 -26.17
C ASN A 57 14.34 28.62 -25.11
N GLU A 58 14.79 28.85 -23.87
CA GLU A 58 13.98 29.37 -22.75
C GLU A 58 12.61 28.62 -22.59
N LEU A 59 12.57 27.32 -22.92
CA LEU A 59 11.35 26.53 -22.95
C LEU A 59 10.67 26.42 -21.58
N ALA A 60 11.47 26.37 -20.50
CA ALA A 60 10.94 26.36 -19.15
C ALA A 60 10.23 27.68 -18.80
N LYS A 61 10.80 28.83 -19.23
CA LYS A 61 10.17 30.13 -19.05
C LYS A 61 8.88 30.25 -19.85
N ALA A 62 8.85 29.71 -21.09
CA ALA A 62 7.63 29.66 -21.88
C ALA A 62 6.52 28.85 -21.20
N GLU A 63 6.85 27.67 -20.65
CA GLU A 63 5.92 26.86 -19.86
C GLU A 63 5.41 27.60 -18.63
N GLU A 64 6.31 28.19 -17.84
CA GLU A 64 5.98 28.92 -16.62
C GLU A 64 5.07 30.12 -16.90
N SER A 65 5.40 30.95 -17.91
CA SER A 65 4.57 32.10 -18.30
C SER A 65 3.14 31.67 -18.66
N MET A 66 2.97 30.61 -19.46
CA MET A 66 1.65 30.09 -19.82
C MET A 66 0.88 29.52 -18.61
N ARG A 67 1.57 28.82 -17.71
CA ARG A 67 0.95 28.33 -16.47
C ARG A 67 0.51 29.49 -15.56
N ASN A 68 1.30 30.54 -15.48
CA ASN A 68 0.96 31.72 -14.70
C ASN A 68 -0.29 32.42 -15.26
N LEU A 69 -0.41 32.55 -16.61
CA LEU A 69 -1.63 33.06 -17.23
C LEU A 69 -2.87 32.23 -16.92
N LEU A 70 -2.74 30.89 -16.84
CA LEU A 70 -3.87 29.99 -16.53
C LEU A 70 -4.29 30.00 -15.06
N LYS A 71 -3.53 30.62 -14.15
CA LYS A 71 -3.98 30.84 -12.77
C LYS A 71 -5.19 31.79 -12.70
N ASP A 72 -5.27 32.74 -13.62
CA ASP A 72 -6.46 33.57 -13.77
C ASP A 72 -7.56 32.81 -14.51
N SER A 73 -8.73 32.66 -13.89
CA SER A 73 -9.88 31.96 -14.42
C SER A 73 -10.40 32.54 -15.73
N ALA A 74 -10.26 33.87 -15.93
CA ALA A 74 -10.66 34.55 -17.17
C ALA A 74 -9.87 34.06 -18.41
N ASN A 75 -8.65 33.55 -18.19
CA ASN A 75 -7.76 33.09 -19.24
C ASN A 75 -7.97 31.62 -19.64
N ARG A 76 -8.70 30.85 -18.82
CA ARG A 76 -8.86 29.39 -19.02
C ARG A 76 -9.49 29.01 -20.34
N LYS A 77 -10.38 29.86 -20.89
CA LYS A 77 -11.03 29.65 -22.19
C LYS A 77 -10.20 30.12 -23.40
N ASN A 78 -8.98 30.61 -23.19
CA ASN A 78 -8.11 31.04 -24.28
C ASN A 78 -7.28 29.89 -24.82
N ASP A 79 -7.74 29.25 -25.89
CA ASP A 79 -7.06 28.11 -26.56
C ASP A 79 -5.58 28.37 -26.82
N LYS A 80 -5.20 29.63 -27.16
CA LYS A 80 -3.82 29.97 -27.51
C LYS A 80 -2.85 29.76 -26.37
N ILE A 81 -3.28 29.93 -25.10
CA ILE A 81 -2.44 29.71 -23.94
C ILE A 81 -2.17 28.22 -23.80
N TRP A 82 -3.22 27.37 -23.87
CA TRP A 82 -3.09 25.92 -23.78
C TRP A 82 -2.21 25.33 -24.88
N LEU A 83 -2.39 25.79 -26.12
CA LEU A 83 -1.60 25.32 -27.27
C LEU A 83 -0.12 25.69 -27.11
N VAL A 84 0.19 26.93 -26.68
CA VAL A 84 1.59 27.36 -26.47
C VAL A 84 2.20 26.66 -25.28
N LEU A 85 1.43 26.41 -24.21
CA LEU A 85 1.86 25.60 -23.05
C LEU A 85 2.24 24.18 -23.47
N PHE A 86 1.36 23.54 -24.22
CA PHE A 86 1.61 22.21 -24.76
C PHE A 86 2.84 22.18 -25.67
N ASP A 87 2.96 23.14 -26.62
CA ASP A 87 4.07 23.23 -27.56
C ASP A 87 5.42 23.42 -26.81
N ALA A 88 5.43 24.21 -25.72
CA ALA A 88 6.62 24.42 -24.90
C ALA A 88 7.08 23.11 -24.24
N ILE A 89 6.15 22.34 -23.67
CA ILE A 89 6.46 21.07 -23.02
C ILE A 89 6.88 20.02 -24.05
N LYS A 90 6.15 19.96 -25.19
CA LYS A 90 6.49 19.05 -26.28
C LYS A 90 7.90 19.31 -26.81
N LYS A 91 8.27 20.58 -26.99
CA LYS A 91 9.60 20.96 -27.46
C LYS A 91 10.70 20.58 -26.45
N GLN A 92 10.43 20.67 -25.11
CA GLN A 92 11.35 20.14 -24.10
C GLN A 92 11.57 18.63 -24.25
N TYR A 93 10.48 17.87 -24.49
CA TYR A 93 10.58 16.45 -24.78
C TYR A 93 11.39 16.17 -26.05
N ASP A 94 11.09 16.87 -27.14
CA ASP A 94 11.75 16.68 -28.44
C ASP A 94 13.26 16.91 -28.32
N VAL A 95 13.68 17.99 -27.66
CA VAL A 95 15.11 18.29 -27.39
C VAL A 95 15.76 17.19 -26.55
N GLY A 96 15.10 16.74 -25.49
CA GLY A 96 15.63 15.65 -24.67
C GLY A 96 15.77 14.34 -25.43
N ASN A 97 14.76 13.99 -26.21
CA ASN A 97 14.75 12.78 -27.03
C ASN A 97 15.85 12.80 -28.11
N GLU A 98 16.07 13.97 -28.76
CA GLU A 98 17.17 14.16 -29.71
C GLU A 98 18.54 13.98 -29.05
N GLN A 99 18.76 14.55 -27.86
CA GLN A 99 20.02 14.37 -27.13
C GLN A 99 20.28 12.89 -26.80
N LEU A 100 19.28 12.16 -26.33
CA LEU A 100 19.37 10.73 -26.06
C LEU A 100 19.61 9.90 -27.33
N TYR A 101 18.93 10.23 -28.41
CA TYR A 101 19.13 9.58 -29.71
C TYR A 101 20.56 9.76 -30.23
N LEU A 102 21.12 10.94 -30.07
CA LEU A 102 22.51 11.26 -30.42
C LEU A 102 23.53 10.72 -29.39
N LYS A 103 23.07 9.91 -28.41
CA LYS A 103 23.90 9.34 -27.34
C LYS A 103 24.63 10.38 -26.49
N LYS A 104 24.12 11.61 -26.44
CA LYS A 104 24.64 12.66 -25.57
C LYS A 104 24.12 12.47 -24.15
N GLN A 105 24.84 12.99 -23.18
CA GLN A 105 24.41 12.96 -21.78
C GLN A 105 23.17 13.85 -21.59
N TYR A 106 22.06 13.25 -21.21
CA TYR A 106 20.81 13.94 -20.91
C TYR A 106 20.06 13.21 -19.80
N ASP A 107 19.44 13.96 -18.88
CA ASP A 107 18.66 13.32 -17.81
C ASP A 107 17.32 12.77 -18.34
N THR A 108 17.27 11.46 -18.44
CA THR A 108 16.07 10.72 -18.88
C THR A 108 14.83 11.02 -18.02
N ALA A 109 15.02 11.40 -16.75
CA ALA A 109 13.92 11.79 -15.86
C ALA A 109 13.20 13.06 -16.38
N VAL A 110 13.95 14.03 -16.88
CA VAL A 110 13.39 15.28 -17.45
C VAL A 110 12.50 14.97 -18.65
N MET A 111 12.92 14.04 -19.53
CA MET A 111 12.15 13.63 -20.70
C MET A 111 10.85 12.91 -20.30
N PHE A 112 10.92 11.95 -19.36
CA PHE A 112 9.70 11.29 -18.89
C PHE A 112 8.75 12.28 -18.21
N ASN A 113 9.28 13.16 -17.36
CA ASN A 113 8.47 14.20 -16.72
C ASN A 113 7.81 15.15 -17.72
N ALA A 114 8.48 15.47 -18.85
CA ALA A 114 7.85 16.23 -19.93
C ALA A 114 6.68 15.45 -20.54
N THR A 115 6.85 14.14 -20.78
CA THR A 115 5.74 13.29 -21.26
C THR A 115 4.53 13.36 -20.33
N ARG A 116 4.71 13.17 -19.04
CA ARG A 116 3.59 13.23 -18.09
C ARG A 116 2.91 14.61 -18.07
N ARG A 117 3.69 15.69 -18.13
CA ARG A 117 3.14 17.06 -18.22
C ARG A 117 2.31 17.28 -19.48
N MET A 118 2.67 16.68 -20.64
CA MET A 118 1.85 16.74 -21.85
C MET A 118 0.48 16.11 -21.63
N PHE A 119 0.39 14.94 -20.98
CA PHE A 119 -0.89 14.31 -20.65
C PHE A 119 -1.75 15.23 -19.78
N LEU A 120 -1.23 15.66 -18.63
CA LEU A 120 -1.97 16.51 -17.70
C LEU A 120 -2.48 17.82 -18.33
N VAL A 121 -1.68 18.43 -19.22
CA VAL A 121 -2.08 19.67 -19.90
C VAL A 121 -3.17 19.41 -20.92
N LEU A 122 -3.04 18.38 -21.75
CA LEU A 122 -4.04 18.12 -22.79
C LEU A 122 -5.34 17.52 -22.23
N GLU A 123 -5.30 16.76 -21.15
CA GLU A 123 -6.49 16.31 -20.40
C GLU A 123 -7.24 17.50 -19.79
N SER A 124 -6.51 18.45 -19.18
CA SER A 124 -7.09 19.68 -18.64
C SER A 124 -7.66 20.56 -19.75
N PHE A 125 -6.97 20.67 -20.89
CA PHE A 125 -7.45 21.43 -22.02
C PHE A 125 -8.70 20.79 -22.67
N ASP A 126 -8.76 19.47 -22.76
CA ASP A 126 -9.93 18.74 -23.26
C ASP A 126 -11.18 19.03 -22.43
N SER A 127 -11.04 19.16 -21.12
CA SER A 127 -12.14 19.54 -20.23
C SER A 127 -12.68 20.93 -20.53
N ILE A 128 -11.82 21.86 -20.93
CA ILE A 128 -12.22 23.23 -21.33
C ILE A 128 -12.84 23.22 -22.73
N ASP A 129 -12.27 22.46 -23.70
CA ASP A 129 -12.79 22.30 -25.05
C ASP A 129 -14.19 21.63 -25.06
N ALA A 130 -14.51 20.85 -23.99
CA ALA A 130 -15.80 20.21 -23.78
C ALA A 130 -16.84 21.11 -23.09
N GLU A 131 -16.49 22.34 -22.68
CA GLU A 131 -17.48 23.28 -22.14
C GLU A 131 -18.42 23.80 -23.23
N PRO A 132 -19.73 23.91 -22.95
CA PRO A 132 -20.67 24.44 -23.94
C PRO A 132 -20.37 25.88 -24.31
N ASP A 133 -20.60 26.19 -25.58
CA ASP A 133 -20.53 27.55 -26.11
C ASP A 133 -21.70 28.43 -25.59
N LYS A 134 -21.75 29.70 -26.02
CA LYS A 134 -22.81 30.64 -25.63
C LYS A 134 -24.23 30.20 -26.05
N HIS A 135 -24.32 29.19 -26.91
CA HIS A 135 -25.57 28.63 -27.42
C HIS A 135 -25.86 27.24 -26.85
N GLY A 136 -25.09 26.82 -25.86
CA GLY A 136 -25.24 25.49 -25.20
C GLY A 136 -24.69 24.33 -26.03
N ARG A 137 -23.96 24.55 -27.11
CA ARG A 137 -23.41 23.50 -27.98
C ARG A 137 -22.00 23.14 -27.55
N ILE A 138 -21.72 21.85 -27.51
CA ILE A 138 -20.38 21.31 -27.25
C ILE A 138 -19.71 21.00 -28.58
N VAL A 139 -18.55 21.61 -28.84
CA VAL A 139 -17.76 21.40 -30.06
C VAL A 139 -16.34 21.00 -29.67
N LEU A 140 -16.04 19.72 -29.76
CA LEU A 140 -14.73 19.15 -29.42
C LEU A 140 -13.71 19.42 -30.56
N LYS A 141 -13.14 20.62 -30.54
CA LYS A 141 -12.27 21.09 -31.63
C LYS A 141 -10.91 20.39 -31.68
N TYR A 142 -10.37 20.02 -30.53
CA TYR A 142 -9.00 19.53 -30.40
C TYR A 142 -8.89 18.07 -30.02
N ARG A 143 -9.93 17.46 -29.42
CA ARG A 143 -9.93 16.11 -28.83
C ARG A 143 -9.31 15.07 -29.75
N LYS A 144 -9.80 14.90 -30.95
CA LYS A 144 -9.33 13.87 -31.90
C LYS A 144 -7.84 13.97 -32.20
N LYS A 145 -7.32 15.19 -32.41
CA LYS A 145 -5.90 15.43 -32.69
C LYS A 145 -5.03 15.17 -31.44
N HIS A 146 -5.47 15.64 -30.29
CA HIS A 146 -4.72 15.52 -29.06
C HIS A 146 -4.73 14.08 -28.53
N SER A 147 -5.85 13.36 -28.59
CA SER A 147 -5.91 11.95 -28.22
C SER A 147 -5.01 11.08 -29.08
N ALA A 148 -5.02 11.28 -30.41
CA ALA A 148 -4.12 10.56 -31.32
C ALA A 148 -2.65 10.82 -30.99
N PHE A 149 -2.29 12.08 -30.71
CA PHE A 149 -0.95 12.43 -30.28
C PHE A 149 -0.57 11.73 -28.97
N LEU A 150 -1.38 11.90 -27.92
CA LEU A 150 -1.10 11.30 -26.60
C LEU A 150 -1.04 9.78 -26.65
N ASN A 151 -1.87 9.13 -27.48
CA ASN A 151 -1.85 7.69 -27.65
C ASN A 151 -0.48 7.17 -28.11
N THR A 152 0.25 7.91 -28.95
CA THR A 152 1.60 7.54 -29.38
C THR A 152 2.63 7.63 -28.23
N TYR A 153 2.39 8.48 -27.25
CA TYR A 153 3.28 8.68 -26.09
C TYR A 153 2.85 7.87 -24.84
N ARG A 154 1.67 7.25 -24.85
CA ARG A 154 1.15 6.50 -23.71
C ARG A 154 2.10 5.36 -23.24
N PRO A 155 2.80 4.61 -24.09
CA PRO A 155 3.81 3.66 -23.66
C PRO A 155 4.93 4.29 -22.82
N ASN A 156 5.28 5.56 -23.05
CA ASN A 156 6.29 6.26 -22.26
C ASN A 156 5.83 6.56 -20.83
N MET A 157 4.51 6.62 -20.57
CA MET A 157 3.99 6.71 -19.20
C MET A 157 4.31 5.43 -18.43
N TYR A 158 4.04 4.26 -19.02
CA TYR A 158 4.38 2.98 -18.40
C TYR A 158 5.89 2.81 -18.20
N ASN A 159 6.68 3.14 -19.22
CA ASN A 159 8.15 3.06 -19.18
C ASN A 159 8.76 4.04 -18.17
N GLY A 160 8.21 5.24 -18.03
CA GLY A 160 8.57 6.23 -17.02
C GLY A 160 8.33 5.70 -15.60
N GLY A 161 7.16 5.07 -15.36
CA GLY A 161 6.88 4.39 -14.11
C GLY A 161 7.93 3.32 -13.76
N LEU A 162 8.30 2.48 -14.72
CA LEU A 162 9.35 1.47 -14.53
C LEU A 162 10.72 2.11 -14.27
N PHE A 163 11.04 3.20 -14.98
CA PHE A 163 12.29 3.92 -14.81
C PHE A 163 12.45 4.47 -13.38
N PHE A 164 11.44 5.17 -12.87
CA PHE A 164 11.48 5.73 -11.53
C PHE A 164 11.43 4.63 -10.45
N ALA A 165 10.66 3.57 -10.66
CA ALA A 165 10.63 2.43 -9.74
C ALA A 165 12.00 1.74 -9.60
N ARG A 166 12.75 1.59 -10.70
CA ARG A 166 14.11 1.05 -10.68
C ARG A 166 15.11 1.96 -9.96
N LYS A 167 14.88 3.28 -9.99
CA LYS A 167 15.66 4.28 -9.23
C LYS A 167 15.27 4.36 -7.76
N GLY A 168 14.23 3.66 -7.32
CA GLY A 168 13.69 3.75 -5.96
C GLY A 168 12.82 4.98 -5.71
N ASP A 169 12.56 5.80 -6.72
CA ASP A 169 11.63 6.92 -6.62
C ASP A 169 10.17 6.43 -6.82
N PHE A 170 9.68 5.77 -5.78
CA PHE A 170 8.34 5.16 -5.80
C PHE A 170 7.21 6.21 -5.88
N LYS A 171 7.47 7.44 -5.48
CA LYS A 171 6.49 8.53 -5.58
C LYS A 171 6.26 8.91 -7.05
N GLN A 172 7.30 9.22 -7.76
CA GLN A 172 7.18 9.51 -9.20
C GLN A 172 6.70 8.28 -9.98
N ALA A 173 7.23 7.08 -9.65
CA ALA A 173 6.77 5.85 -10.28
C ALA A 173 5.26 5.64 -10.15
N PHE A 174 4.70 5.84 -8.95
CA PHE A 174 3.26 5.77 -8.73
C PHE A 174 2.52 6.77 -9.61
N ASP A 175 2.95 8.02 -9.62
CA ASP A 175 2.31 9.09 -10.41
C ASP A 175 2.25 8.76 -11.91
N PHE A 176 3.28 8.11 -12.44
CA PHE A 176 3.33 7.65 -13.83
C PHE A 176 2.35 6.50 -14.10
N PHE A 177 2.35 5.46 -13.24
CA PHE A 177 1.39 4.35 -13.39
C PHE A 177 -0.05 4.81 -13.17
N ASP A 178 -0.28 5.68 -12.21
CA ASP A 178 -1.58 6.28 -11.94
C ASP A 178 -2.12 7.03 -13.16
N THR A 179 -1.31 7.90 -13.77
CA THR A 179 -1.67 8.61 -15.01
C THR A 179 -1.91 7.64 -16.17
N TYR A 180 -1.07 6.60 -16.32
CA TYR A 180 -1.26 5.56 -17.33
C TYR A 180 -2.60 4.84 -17.20
N ILE A 181 -2.97 4.47 -15.98
CA ILE A 181 -4.22 3.77 -15.68
C ILE A 181 -5.42 4.70 -15.84
N ASP A 182 -5.29 5.96 -15.41
CA ASP A 182 -6.38 6.93 -15.44
C ASP A 182 -6.77 7.33 -16.87
N CYS A 183 -5.89 7.16 -17.85
CA CYS A 183 -6.24 7.35 -19.26
C CYS A 183 -7.53 6.63 -19.67
N LYS A 184 -7.86 5.46 -19.07
CA LYS A 184 -9.10 4.74 -19.36
C LYS A 184 -10.37 5.49 -18.96
N ASN A 185 -10.25 6.42 -18.00
CA ASN A 185 -11.36 7.20 -17.45
C ASN A 185 -11.45 8.61 -18.09
N GLN A 186 -10.38 9.05 -18.76
CA GLN A 186 -10.30 10.40 -19.32
C GLN A 186 -11.14 10.50 -20.59
N PRO A 187 -12.07 11.49 -20.71
CA PRO A 187 -12.93 11.66 -21.88
C PRO A 187 -12.16 11.81 -23.20
N ILE A 188 -10.96 12.38 -23.17
CA ILE A 188 -10.10 12.54 -24.34
C ILE A 188 -9.75 11.20 -25.00
N PHE A 189 -9.77 10.09 -24.24
CA PHE A 189 -9.43 8.75 -24.72
C PHE A 189 -10.64 7.83 -24.95
N SER A 190 -11.86 8.36 -24.93
CA SER A 190 -13.08 7.55 -25.05
C SER A 190 -13.13 6.64 -26.29
N GLU A 191 -12.44 7.00 -27.38
CA GLU A 191 -12.39 6.18 -28.60
C GLU A 191 -11.45 4.97 -28.51
N TYR A 192 -10.54 4.90 -27.50
CA TYR A 192 -9.49 3.88 -27.44
C TYR A 192 -9.85 2.63 -26.64
N ASP A 193 -10.86 2.72 -25.77
CA ASP A 193 -11.31 1.61 -24.90
C ASP A 193 -10.15 0.90 -24.17
N TYR A 194 -9.30 1.67 -23.51
CA TYR A 194 -8.16 1.11 -22.77
C TYR A 194 -8.58 0.15 -21.64
N GLY A 195 -9.82 0.30 -21.13
CA GLY A 195 -10.32 -0.58 -20.06
C GLY A 195 -10.36 -2.06 -20.46
N THR A 196 -10.68 -2.35 -21.72
CA THR A 196 -10.83 -3.73 -22.23
C THR A 196 -9.67 -4.17 -23.12
N ARG A 197 -9.06 -3.24 -23.86
CA ARG A 197 -8.07 -3.57 -24.93
C ARG A 197 -6.61 -3.50 -24.45
N ASP A 198 -6.32 -2.89 -23.32
CA ASP A 198 -4.95 -2.72 -22.85
C ASP A 198 -4.50 -3.89 -21.97
N SER A 199 -3.72 -4.79 -22.54
CA SER A 199 -3.16 -5.95 -21.86
C SER A 199 -2.15 -5.61 -20.75
N LEU A 200 -1.59 -4.40 -20.73
CA LEU A 200 -0.65 -3.94 -19.69
C LEU A 200 -1.34 -3.28 -18.52
N LEU A 201 -2.65 -3.03 -18.60
CA LEU A 201 -3.37 -2.24 -17.61
C LEU A 201 -3.32 -2.88 -16.20
N SER A 202 -3.56 -4.19 -16.10
CA SER A 202 -3.48 -4.91 -14.82
C SER A 202 -2.07 -4.93 -14.25
N ARG A 203 -1.06 -5.02 -15.12
CA ARG A 203 0.35 -4.96 -14.71
C ARG A 203 0.75 -3.57 -14.23
N ALA A 204 0.27 -2.51 -14.90
CA ALA A 204 0.46 -1.14 -14.44
C ALA A 204 -0.19 -0.92 -13.07
N ALA A 205 -1.39 -1.45 -12.86
CA ALA A 205 -2.09 -1.41 -11.59
C ALA A 205 -1.32 -2.13 -10.47
N TYR A 206 -0.77 -3.33 -10.76
CA TYR A 206 0.12 -4.02 -9.82
C TYR A 206 1.34 -3.16 -9.44
N MET A 207 1.97 -2.53 -10.42
CA MET A 207 3.12 -1.66 -10.17
C MET A 207 2.75 -0.42 -9.36
N ALA A 208 1.56 0.15 -9.58
CA ALA A 208 1.05 1.25 -8.77
C ALA A 208 0.84 0.81 -7.29
N VAL A 209 0.21 -0.36 -7.06
CA VAL A 209 0.06 -0.96 -5.72
C VAL A 209 1.44 -1.16 -5.06
N TYR A 210 2.38 -1.75 -5.78
CA TYR A 210 3.74 -1.95 -5.28
C TYR A 210 4.41 -0.62 -4.89
N CYS A 211 4.29 0.41 -5.71
CA CYS A 211 4.85 1.74 -5.42
C CYS A 211 4.16 2.39 -4.20
N GLY A 212 2.85 2.26 -4.05
CA GLY A 212 2.12 2.72 -2.87
C GLY A 212 2.59 2.01 -1.60
N PHE A 213 2.71 0.69 -1.66
CA PHE A 213 3.23 -0.14 -0.57
C PHE A 213 4.65 0.26 -0.14
N LYS A 214 5.54 0.49 -1.11
CA LYS A 214 6.92 0.94 -0.83
C LYS A 214 7.00 2.33 -0.21
N GLN A 215 6.00 3.18 -0.44
CA GLN A 215 5.87 4.49 0.20
C GLN A 215 5.21 4.42 1.59
N ASN A 216 4.76 3.23 2.01
CA ASN A 216 3.92 3.06 3.20
C ASN A 216 2.64 3.92 3.17
N ASP A 217 2.08 4.12 1.97
CA ASP A 217 0.89 4.92 1.71
C ASP A 217 -0.29 3.99 1.38
N ALA A 218 -1.16 3.78 2.37
CA ALA A 218 -2.31 2.89 2.24
C ALA A 218 -3.29 3.36 1.14
N GLY A 219 -3.51 4.67 1.01
CA GLY A 219 -4.40 5.24 -0.02
C GLY A 219 -3.92 4.87 -1.42
N LYS A 220 -2.64 5.09 -1.70
CA LYS A 220 -2.02 4.73 -2.98
C LYS A 220 -1.98 3.22 -3.20
N THR A 221 -1.68 2.43 -2.16
CA THR A 221 -1.65 0.97 -2.25
C THR A 221 -3.02 0.40 -2.64
N LEU A 222 -4.09 0.94 -2.09
CA LEU A 222 -5.43 0.42 -2.32
C LEU A 222 -6.10 0.96 -3.60
N LYS A 223 -5.66 2.12 -4.13
CA LYS A 223 -6.31 2.84 -5.23
C LYS A 223 -6.59 1.97 -6.46
N HIS A 224 -5.64 1.13 -6.86
CA HIS A 224 -5.74 0.29 -8.07
C HIS A 224 -5.74 -1.21 -7.77
N SER A 225 -6.00 -1.59 -6.51
CA SER A 225 -5.88 -2.98 -6.06
C SER A 225 -6.81 -3.95 -6.80
N GLU A 226 -8.06 -3.56 -7.08
CA GLU A 226 -9.02 -4.38 -7.81
C GLU A 226 -8.54 -4.69 -9.24
N LEU A 227 -8.08 -3.66 -9.95
CA LEU A 227 -7.55 -3.80 -11.30
C LEU A 227 -6.28 -4.67 -11.31
N ALA A 228 -5.44 -4.54 -10.30
CA ALA A 228 -4.22 -5.32 -10.13
C ALA A 228 -4.50 -6.82 -9.92
N MET A 229 -5.67 -7.19 -9.37
CA MET A 229 -6.07 -8.60 -9.19
C MET A 229 -6.17 -9.38 -10.51
N ALA A 230 -6.31 -8.71 -11.64
CA ALA A 230 -6.28 -9.34 -12.96
C ALA A 230 -4.86 -9.79 -13.38
N ASP A 231 -3.79 -9.28 -12.77
CA ASP A 231 -2.41 -9.77 -12.99
C ASP A 231 -2.18 -11.08 -12.22
N THR A 232 -2.52 -12.20 -12.86
CA THR A 232 -2.44 -13.53 -12.25
C THR A 232 -1.01 -13.93 -11.89
N ALA A 233 -0.02 -13.50 -12.66
CA ALA A 233 1.40 -13.84 -12.45
C ALA A 233 1.97 -13.25 -11.15
N ARG A 234 1.44 -12.10 -10.72
CA ARG A 234 1.93 -11.37 -9.54
C ARG A 234 0.94 -11.34 -8.38
N ARG A 235 -0.20 -11.98 -8.53
CA ARG A 235 -1.29 -11.98 -7.55
C ARG A 235 -0.86 -12.44 -6.15
N LYS A 236 0.09 -13.39 -6.07
CA LYS A 236 0.66 -13.82 -4.78
C LYS A 236 1.27 -12.65 -3.99
N PHE A 237 2.07 -11.82 -4.63
CA PHE A 237 2.69 -10.65 -4.00
C PHE A 237 1.67 -9.55 -3.72
N LEU A 238 0.66 -9.42 -4.59
CA LEU A 238 -0.43 -8.48 -4.38
C LEU A 238 -1.19 -8.79 -3.08
N TYR A 239 -1.57 -10.05 -2.85
CA TYR A 239 -2.18 -10.47 -1.57
C TYR A 239 -1.31 -10.11 -0.37
N GLN A 240 0.01 -10.27 -0.47
CA GLN A 240 0.93 -9.92 0.60
C GLN A 240 0.95 -8.40 0.89
N TYR A 241 1.05 -7.57 -0.16
CA TYR A 241 1.06 -6.11 -0.01
C TYR A 241 -0.25 -5.60 0.60
N LEU A 242 -1.37 -6.08 0.10
CA LEU A 242 -2.68 -5.69 0.62
C LEU A 242 -2.90 -6.17 2.06
N ALA A 243 -2.50 -7.40 2.39
CA ALA A 243 -2.59 -7.93 3.75
C ALA A 243 -1.76 -7.08 4.72
N GLU A 244 -0.49 -6.80 4.42
CA GLU A 244 0.32 -5.95 5.30
C GLU A 244 -0.25 -4.53 5.42
N THR A 245 -0.82 -3.97 4.34
CA THR A 245 -1.47 -2.66 4.38
C THR A 245 -2.69 -2.65 5.33
N TYR A 246 -3.57 -3.65 5.25
CA TYR A 246 -4.71 -3.73 6.18
C TYR A 246 -4.30 -4.06 7.61
N LYS A 247 -3.22 -4.83 7.79
CA LYS A 247 -2.61 -5.05 9.12
C LYS A 247 -2.15 -3.73 9.76
N GLN A 248 -1.47 -2.87 8.99
CA GLN A 248 -1.03 -1.54 9.44
C GLN A 248 -2.23 -0.62 9.79
N GLN A 249 -3.34 -0.76 9.05
CA GLN A 249 -4.58 -0.04 9.32
C GLN A 249 -5.40 -0.64 10.49
N SER A 250 -4.93 -1.73 11.10
CA SER A 250 -5.65 -2.48 12.14
C SER A 250 -7.00 -3.06 11.67
N ASP A 251 -7.21 -3.19 10.36
CA ASP A 251 -8.38 -3.87 9.77
C ASP A 251 -8.14 -5.38 9.76
N THR A 252 -8.33 -5.98 10.94
CA THR A 252 -8.09 -7.43 11.16
C THR A 252 -9.00 -8.29 10.28
N ALA A 253 -10.21 -7.84 9.96
CA ALA A 253 -11.16 -8.59 9.15
C ALA A 253 -10.66 -8.74 7.70
N LYS A 254 -10.25 -7.64 7.06
CA LYS A 254 -9.69 -7.65 5.71
C LYS A 254 -8.33 -8.33 5.67
N TYR A 255 -7.49 -8.10 6.67
CA TYR A 255 -6.21 -8.81 6.82
C TYR A 255 -6.41 -10.31 6.79
N LYS A 256 -7.29 -10.86 7.65
CA LYS A 256 -7.61 -12.29 7.73
C LYS A 256 -8.18 -12.81 6.41
N SER A 257 -9.12 -12.07 5.79
CA SER A 257 -9.72 -12.45 4.52
C SER A 257 -8.69 -12.60 3.40
N LEU A 258 -7.73 -11.66 3.29
CA LEU A 258 -6.66 -11.72 2.29
C LEU A 258 -5.66 -12.85 2.56
N LEU A 259 -5.35 -13.12 3.83
CA LEU A 259 -4.51 -14.26 4.18
C LEU A 259 -5.17 -15.58 3.80
N LEU A 260 -6.48 -15.73 4.05
CA LEU A 260 -7.25 -16.92 3.65
C LEU A 260 -7.27 -17.09 2.13
N ALA A 261 -7.63 -16.04 1.38
CA ALA A 261 -7.63 -16.08 -0.07
C ALA A 261 -6.23 -16.38 -0.65
N GLY A 262 -5.19 -15.84 -0.01
CA GLY A 262 -3.80 -16.11 -0.37
C GLY A 262 -3.37 -17.55 -0.07
N PHE A 263 -3.76 -18.10 1.07
CA PHE A 263 -3.50 -19.50 1.44
C PHE A 263 -4.23 -20.48 0.53
N ASP A 264 -5.51 -20.23 0.26
CA ASP A 264 -6.32 -21.09 -0.63
C ASP A 264 -5.70 -21.23 -2.02
N ARG A 265 -5.14 -20.16 -2.54
CA ARG A 265 -4.55 -20.15 -3.88
C ARG A 265 -3.06 -20.52 -3.91
N TYR A 266 -2.35 -20.29 -2.83
CA TYR A 266 -0.89 -20.51 -2.70
C TYR A 266 -0.56 -21.23 -1.39
N PRO A 267 -1.08 -22.44 -1.13
CA PRO A 267 -0.98 -23.11 0.17
C PRO A 267 0.47 -23.44 0.58
N ARG A 268 1.38 -23.61 -0.39
CA ARG A 268 2.81 -23.81 -0.14
C ARG A 268 3.58 -22.52 0.15
N SER A 269 2.91 -21.35 0.12
CA SER A 269 3.58 -20.09 0.41
C SER A 269 3.77 -19.92 1.92
N MET A 270 5.04 -19.84 2.36
CA MET A 270 5.43 -19.61 3.75
C MET A 270 5.07 -18.21 4.27
N TYR A 271 4.37 -17.40 3.49
CA TYR A 271 3.86 -16.11 3.94
C TYR A 271 2.49 -16.25 4.64
N PHE A 272 1.56 -17.01 4.06
CA PHE A 272 0.15 -17.02 4.50
C PHE A 272 -0.09 -17.91 5.71
N PHE A 273 0.39 -19.16 5.65
CA PHE A 273 0.14 -20.15 6.70
C PHE A 273 0.57 -19.68 8.10
N PRO A 274 1.82 -19.24 8.35
CA PRO A 274 2.24 -18.85 9.70
C PRO A 274 1.41 -17.68 10.26
N ARG A 275 1.05 -16.71 9.41
CA ARG A 275 0.25 -15.54 9.82
C ARG A 275 -1.18 -15.90 10.19
N LEU A 276 -1.78 -16.83 9.44
CA LEU A 276 -3.11 -17.36 9.77
C LEU A 276 -3.07 -18.19 11.05
N PHE A 277 -2.05 -19.03 11.19
CA PHE A 277 -1.84 -19.83 12.39
C PHE A 277 -1.71 -18.94 13.63
N ASP A 278 -0.86 -17.91 13.57
CA ASP A 278 -0.69 -16.93 14.63
C ASP A 278 -2.00 -16.20 15.00
N LEU A 279 -2.81 -15.86 13.99
CA LEU A 279 -4.11 -15.24 14.24
C LEU A 279 -5.04 -16.16 15.00
N TYR A 280 -5.18 -17.42 14.58
CA TYR A 280 -6.04 -18.39 15.26
C TYR A 280 -5.51 -18.71 16.65
N TYR A 281 -4.20 -18.92 16.77
CA TYR A 281 -3.56 -19.28 18.04
C TYR A 281 -3.69 -18.18 19.10
N LYS A 282 -3.47 -16.90 18.71
CA LYS A 282 -3.61 -15.75 19.62
C LYS A 282 -5.04 -15.49 20.08
N HIS A 283 -6.02 -15.91 19.30
CA HIS A 283 -7.44 -15.79 19.67
C HIS A 283 -8.02 -17.07 20.30
N ASP A 284 -7.17 -18.02 20.67
CA ASP A 284 -7.54 -19.34 21.23
C ASP A 284 -8.50 -20.14 20.31
N ASP A 285 -8.50 -19.84 19.02
CA ASP A 285 -9.32 -20.53 18.01
C ASP A 285 -8.61 -21.81 17.52
N MET A 286 -8.42 -22.75 18.45
CA MET A 286 -7.69 -24.00 18.20
C MET A 286 -8.39 -24.87 17.16
N ARG A 287 -9.72 -24.77 17.03
CA ARG A 287 -10.47 -25.49 16.02
C ARG A 287 -10.06 -25.09 14.61
N ASN A 288 -10.07 -23.78 14.32
CA ASN A 288 -9.68 -23.30 13.00
C ASN A 288 -8.17 -23.41 12.77
N ALA A 289 -7.33 -23.33 13.82
CA ALA A 289 -5.91 -23.62 13.73
C ALA A 289 -5.65 -25.08 13.30
N LEU A 290 -6.39 -26.05 13.86
CA LEU A 290 -6.26 -27.46 13.46
C LEU A 290 -6.70 -27.68 12.02
N ILE A 291 -7.85 -27.15 11.61
CA ILE A 291 -8.33 -27.23 10.22
C ILE A 291 -7.31 -26.63 9.25
N LEU A 292 -6.70 -25.51 9.60
CA LEU A 292 -5.66 -24.87 8.78
C LEU A 292 -4.43 -25.79 8.63
N CYS A 293 -3.99 -26.43 9.72
CA CYS A 293 -2.88 -27.38 9.70
C CYS A 293 -3.19 -28.61 8.82
N ASP A 294 -4.40 -29.17 8.95
CA ASP A 294 -4.82 -30.33 8.16
C ASP A 294 -4.84 -30.00 6.67
N ARG A 295 -5.44 -28.87 6.27
CA ARG A 295 -5.44 -28.39 4.89
C ARG A 295 -4.03 -28.11 4.34
N ALA A 296 -3.13 -27.56 5.17
CA ALA A 296 -1.75 -27.34 4.78
C ALA A 296 -1.02 -28.68 4.51
N LEU A 297 -1.22 -29.69 5.38
CA LEU A 297 -0.63 -31.01 5.26
C LEU A 297 -1.19 -31.81 4.07
N GLU A 298 -2.42 -31.56 3.63
CA GLU A 298 -2.94 -32.11 2.36
C GLU A 298 -2.10 -31.67 1.15
N THR A 299 -1.50 -30.49 1.19
CA THR A 299 -0.67 -29.94 0.10
C THR A 299 0.81 -30.34 0.19
N ASP A 300 1.30 -30.56 1.40
CA ASP A 300 2.69 -30.95 1.70
C ASP A 300 2.73 -31.68 3.04
N SER A 301 2.47 -32.98 3.01
CA SER A 301 2.36 -33.85 4.19
C SER A 301 3.66 -34.01 4.98
N ALA A 302 4.79 -33.69 4.36
CA ALA A 302 6.12 -33.80 4.97
C ALA A 302 6.67 -32.47 5.52
N ASN A 303 5.94 -31.37 5.37
CA ASN A 303 6.41 -30.04 5.77
C ASN A 303 6.54 -29.93 7.31
N ALA A 304 7.78 -29.72 7.75
CA ALA A 304 8.09 -29.67 9.18
C ALA A 304 7.36 -28.52 9.91
N VAL A 305 7.17 -27.37 9.26
CA VAL A 305 6.46 -26.23 9.86
C VAL A 305 4.98 -26.56 10.07
N PHE A 306 4.33 -27.21 9.11
CA PHE A 306 2.93 -27.61 9.24
C PHE A 306 2.72 -28.69 10.28
N LEU A 307 3.62 -29.69 10.33
CA LEU A 307 3.61 -30.74 11.33
C LEU A 307 3.85 -30.17 12.74
N TYR A 308 4.83 -29.28 12.90
CA TYR A 308 5.09 -28.62 14.17
C TYR A 308 3.87 -27.80 14.64
N ALA A 309 3.30 -26.97 13.76
CA ALA A 309 2.10 -26.22 14.09
C ALA A 309 0.95 -27.14 14.53
N LYS A 310 0.74 -28.27 13.83
CA LYS A 310 -0.28 -29.26 14.20
C LYS A 310 0.00 -29.88 15.56
N SER A 311 1.25 -30.29 15.84
CA SER A 311 1.61 -30.87 17.15
C SER A 311 1.36 -29.87 18.30
N THR A 312 1.64 -28.58 18.06
CA THR A 312 1.37 -27.50 19.03
C THR A 312 -0.14 -27.36 19.32
N VAL A 313 -0.97 -27.36 18.29
CA VAL A 313 -2.44 -27.31 18.47
C VAL A 313 -2.94 -28.55 19.23
N LEU A 314 -2.48 -29.74 18.85
CA LEU A 314 -2.87 -31.00 19.48
C LEU A 314 -2.48 -31.04 20.97
N LEU A 315 -1.31 -30.51 21.31
CA LEU A 315 -0.87 -30.33 22.70
C LEU A 315 -1.88 -29.46 23.49
N ASN A 316 -2.28 -28.31 22.91
CA ASN A 316 -3.18 -27.38 23.59
C ASN A 316 -4.61 -27.91 23.76
N ILE A 317 -5.12 -28.68 22.78
CA ILE A 317 -6.47 -29.27 22.87
C ILE A 317 -6.47 -30.62 23.64
N GLY A 318 -5.33 -31.07 24.13
CA GLY A 318 -5.20 -32.29 24.96
C GLY A 318 -5.22 -33.59 24.16
N ARG A 319 -4.99 -33.56 22.84
CA ARG A 319 -4.82 -34.75 21.98
C ARG A 319 -3.35 -35.20 22.02
N TYR A 320 -2.90 -35.59 23.22
CA TYR A 320 -1.48 -35.79 23.54
C TYR A 320 -0.82 -36.90 22.75
N ASP A 321 -1.49 -38.04 22.54
CA ASP A 321 -0.89 -39.19 21.82
C ASP A 321 -0.60 -38.81 20.34
N GLU A 322 -1.46 -38.05 19.73
CA GLU A 322 -1.24 -37.58 18.36
C GLU A 322 -0.13 -36.51 18.32
N CYS A 323 -0.06 -35.64 19.33
CA CYS A 323 1.04 -34.67 19.47
C CYS A 323 2.39 -35.39 19.53
N ILE A 324 2.50 -36.44 20.39
CA ILE A 324 3.70 -37.24 20.56
C ILE A 324 4.10 -37.90 19.24
N ASN A 325 3.16 -38.59 18.55
CA ASN A 325 3.44 -39.25 17.30
C ASN A 325 3.99 -38.32 16.21
N ILE A 326 3.43 -37.12 16.11
CA ILE A 326 3.93 -36.11 15.14
C ILE A 326 5.31 -35.60 15.55
N SER A 327 5.51 -35.33 16.86
CA SER A 327 6.76 -34.80 17.38
C SER A 327 7.89 -35.82 17.22
N ASP A 328 7.64 -37.11 17.50
CA ASP A 328 8.60 -38.21 17.29
C ASP A 328 8.99 -38.35 15.82
N GLY A 329 8.00 -38.19 14.88
CA GLY A 329 8.27 -38.16 13.46
C GLY A 329 9.12 -36.99 13.02
N LEU A 330 8.99 -35.82 13.67
CA LEU A 330 9.82 -34.64 13.41
C LEU A 330 11.25 -34.85 13.97
N ILE A 331 11.37 -35.39 15.20
CA ILE A 331 12.65 -35.70 15.86
C ILE A 331 13.45 -36.72 15.02
N ALA A 332 12.78 -37.76 14.53
CA ALA A 332 13.44 -38.78 13.70
C ALA A 332 14.02 -38.21 12.37
N ARG A 333 13.46 -37.11 11.87
CA ARG A 333 13.97 -36.43 10.68
C ARG A 333 15.04 -35.37 10.98
N ASN A 334 14.94 -34.75 12.14
CA ASN A 334 15.87 -33.72 12.60
C ASN A 334 15.92 -33.70 14.12
N ASP A 335 16.95 -34.31 14.69
CA ASP A 335 17.21 -34.45 16.13
C ASP A 335 17.66 -33.14 16.82
N THR A 336 17.83 -32.07 16.07
CA THR A 336 18.13 -30.73 16.60
C THR A 336 16.89 -29.82 16.69
N LEU A 337 15.71 -30.32 16.33
CA LEU A 337 14.47 -29.55 16.37
C LEU A 337 13.93 -29.46 17.81
N ALA A 338 14.43 -28.50 18.58
CA ALA A 338 14.14 -28.33 20.00
C ALA A 338 12.63 -28.34 20.31
N ASP A 339 11.84 -27.58 19.58
CA ASP A 339 10.40 -27.44 19.85
C ASP A 339 9.61 -28.76 19.69
N ALA A 340 10.09 -29.71 18.88
CA ALA A 340 9.47 -31.03 18.78
C ALA A 340 9.68 -31.84 20.11
N TYR A 341 10.84 -31.75 20.70
CA TYR A 341 11.10 -32.33 22.03
C TYR A 341 10.23 -31.68 23.10
N LEU A 342 10.08 -30.37 23.07
CA LEU A 342 9.20 -29.64 23.99
C LEU A 342 7.76 -30.15 23.90
N ASN A 343 7.21 -30.23 22.70
CA ASN A 343 5.83 -30.65 22.48
C ASN A 343 5.59 -32.10 22.95
N ALA A 344 6.50 -33.04 22.64
CA ALA A 344 6.40 -34.43 23.11
C ALA A 344 6.53 -34.49 24.62
N GLY A 345 7.53 -33.83 25.21
CA GLY A 345 7.75 -33.80 26.65
C GLY A 345 6.58 -33.21 27.42
N LEU A 346 6.05 -32.08 26.96
CA LEU A 346 4.86 -31.45 27.56
C LEU A 346 3.58 -32.30 27.37
N ALA A 347 3.47 -33.04 26.28
CA ALA A 347 2.33 -33.94 26.08
C ALA A 347 2.32 -35.08 27.11
N TYR A 348 3.44 -35.73 27.35
CA TYR A 348 3.56 -36.73 28.45
C TYR A 348 3.37 -36.09 29.83
N PHE A 349 3.96 -34.93 30.06
CA PHE A 349 3.86 -34.21 31.33
C PHE A 349 2.40 -33.81 31.62
N ASN A 350 1.68 -33.27 30.67
CA ASN A 350 0.27 -32.87 30.83
C ASN A 350 -0.65 -34.12 31.02
N GLN A 351 -0.34 -35.25 30.38
CA GLN A 351 -1.05 -36.50 30.67
C GLN A 351 -0.84 -36.94 32.13
N ALA A 352 0.38 -36.76 32.66
CA ALA A 352 0.69 -37.04 34.06
C ALA A 352 -0.10 -36.13 35.01
N LEU A 353 -0.11 -34.80 34.74
CA LEU A 353 -0.85 -33.84 35.56
C LEU A 353 -2.36 -34.11 35.61
N ARG A 354 -2.97 -34.61 34.53
CA ARG A 354 -4.38 -35.04 34.54
C ARG A 354 -4.68 -36.18 35.49
N ILE A 355 -3.70 -37.07 35.76
CA ILE A 355 -3.82 -38.15 36.76
C ILE A 355 -3.56 -37.63 38.17
N ASP A 356 -2.56 -36.74 38.31
CA ASP A 356 -2.12 -36.20 39.59
C ASP A 356 -3.15 -35.31 40.28
N SER A 357 -4.07 -34.71 39.49
CA SER A 357 -5.19 -33.90 40.01
C SER A 357 -6.21 -34.71 40.87
N ASN A 358 -6.11 -36.05 40.92
CA ASN A 358 -7.00 -36.91 41.70
C ASN A 358 -6.43 -37.17 43.09
N THR A 359 -7.14 -36.78 44.14
CA THR A 359 -6.74 -36.91 45.55
C THR A 359 -6.62 -38.37 46.05
N LEU A 360 -7.33 -39.32 45.45
CA LEU A 360 -7.31 -40.74 45.80
C LEU A 360 -6.86 -41.57 44.57
N MET A 361 -5.55 -41.83 44.49
CA MET A 361 -5.00 -42.60 43.38
C MET A 361 -4.85 -44.10 43.75
N SER A 362 -5.36 -44.99 42.88
CA SER A 362 -5.09 -46.41 42.95
C SER A 362 -3.62 -46.75 42.66
N ARG A 363 -3.16 -47.96 43.05
CA ARG A 363 -1.80 -48.42 42.69
C ARG A 363 -1.51 -48.33 41.19
N LYS A 364 -2.49 -48.69 40.37
CA LYS A 364 -2.37 -48.64 38.90
C LYS A 364 -2.20 -47.23 38.38
N GLN A 365 -2.93 -46.25 38.95
CA GLN A 365 -2.80 -44.83 38.58
C GLN A 365 -1.43 -44.26 39.02
N LYS A 366 -0.95 -44.58 40.23
CA LYS A 366 0.39 -44.16 40.67
C LYS A 366 1.51 -44.71 39.77
N SER A 367 1.39 -45.97 39.34
CA SER A 367 2.35 -46.58 38.41
C SER A 367 2.29 -45.89 37.02
N ARG A 368 1.09 -45.60 36.51
CA ARG A 368 0.92 -44.90 35.24
C ARG A 368 1.47 -43.47 35.29
N LEU A 369 1.20 -42.75 36.37
CA LEU A 369 1.74 -41.40 36.61
C LEU A 369 3.27 -41.40 36.54
N ARG A 370 3.90 -42.33 37.32
CA ARG A 370 5.36 -42.46 37.34
C ARG A 370 5.95 -42.78 35.93
N ASN A 371 5.28 -43.65 35.18
CA ASN A 371 5.72 -43.98 33.81
C ASN A 371 5.61 -42.79 32.87
N LEU A 372 4.56 -41.96 32.96
CA LEU A 372 4.41 -40.75 32.17
C LEU A 372 5.51 -39.74 32.48
N TYR A 373 5.85 -39.50 33.74
CA TYR A 373 6.97 -38.64 34.08
C TYR A 373 8.31 -39.19 33.57
N LYS A 374 8.53 -40.51 33.65
CA LYS A 374 9.71 -41.16 33.07
C LYS A 374 9.79 -40.98 31.55
N SER A 375 8.65 -41.00 30.87
CA SER A 375 8.60 -40.77 29.42
C SER A 375 8.80 -39.29 29.05
N ALA A 376 8.29 -38.35 29.85
CA ALA A 376 8.45 -36.91 29.62
C ALA A 376 9.91 -36.44 29.81
N MET A 377 10.60 -37.00 30.79
CA MET A 377 11.92 -36.56 31.21
C MET A 377 12.95 -36.44 30.07
N PRO A 378 13.24 -37.50 29.28
CA PRO A 378 14.29 -37.42 28.26
C PRO A 378 13.99 -36.38 27.17
N TYR A 379 12.73 -36.13 26.84
CA TYR A 379 12.37 -35.09 25.91
C TYR A 379 12.65 -33.69 26.44
N LEU A 380 12.27 -33.44 27.72
CA LEU A 380 12.48 -32.12 28.33
C LEU A 380 13.94 -31.85 28.65
N GLU A 381 14.72 -32.89 29.03
CA GLU A 381 16.17 -32.78 29.20
C GLU A 381 16.87 -32.48 27.86
N ARG A 382 16.44 -33.14 26.78
CA ARG A 382 16.96 -32.85 25.44
C ARG A 382 16.58 -31.44 24.99
N TYR A 383 15.35 -30.99 25.26
CA TYR A 383 14.95 -29.62 25.02
C TYR A 383 15.81 -28.62 25.79
N ARG A 384 16.05 -28.85 27.11
CA ARG A 384 16.95 -28.05 27.95
C ARG A 384 18.35 -27.95 27.33
N ALA A 385 18.89 -29.08 26.83
CA ALA A 385 20.21 -29.12 26.21
C ALA A 385 20.26 -28.32 24.88
N LEU A 386 19.18 -28.33 24.09
CA LEU A 386 19.10 -27.61 22.80
C LEU A 386 18.73 -26.12 22.95
N ALA A 387 17.99 -25.77 24.01
CA ALA A 387 17.48 -24.40 24.24
C ALA A 387 17.60 -24.03 25.75
N PRO A 388 18.82 -23.94 26.28
CA PRO A 388 19.05 -23.70 27.72
C PRO A 388 18.54 -22.35 28.20
N ASP A 389 18.50 -21.38 27.34
CA ASP A 389 17.98 -20.02 27.57
C ASP A 389 16.46 -19.97 27.75
N GLN A 390 15.72 -21.00 27.27
CA GLN A 390 14.26 -21.09 27.36
C GLN A 390 13.79 -21.68 28.68
N LYS A 391 14.41 -21.31 29.79
CA LYS A 391 14.19 -21.85 31.14
C LYS A 391 12.72 -21.85 31.57
N GLY A 392 11.96 -20.81 31.22
CA GLY A 392 10.53 -20.74 31.53
C GLY A 392 9.68 -21.86 30.92
N LYS A 393 10.18 -22.57 29.89
CA LYS A 393 9.45 -23.67 29.25
C LYS A 393 9.78 -25.04 29.83
N TRP A 394 11.02 -25.28 30.23
CA TRP A 394 11.47 -26.57 30.71
C TRP A 394 11.66 -26.65 32.24
N GLY A 395 11.88 -25.51 32.91
CA GLY A 395 12.27 -25.48 34.32
C GLY A 395 11.24 -26.08 35.22
N MET A 396 10.03 -25.55 35.29
CA MET A 396 8.95 -26.08 36.15
C MET A 396 8.51 -27.52 35.80
N PRO A 397 8.38 -27.90 34.51
CA PRO A 397 8.12 -29.28 34.15
C PRO A 397 9.19 -30.27 34.68
N LEU A 398 10.48 -29.97 34.48
CA LEU A 398 11.56 -30.84 34.99
C LEU A 398 11.64 -30.85 36.52
N TYR A 399 11.45 -29.72 37.21
CA TYR A 399 11.34 -29.64 38.67
C TYR A 399 10.28 -30.60 39.18
N THR A 400 9.06 -30.54 38.60
CA THR A 400 7.96 -31.43 39.00
C THR A 400 8.27 -32.91 38.74
N ILE A 401 8.88 -33.21 37.59
CA ILE A 401 9.26 -34.59 37.23
C ILE A 401 10.29 -35.14 38.22
N TYR A 402 11.36 -34.42 38.51
CA TYR A 402 12.43 -34.87 39.41
C TYR A 402 11.92 -35.07 40.85
N LEU A 403 11.05 -34.16 41.32
CA LEU A 403 10.39 -34.31 42.62
C LEU A 403 9.58 -35.62 42.69
N ASN A 404 8.73 -35.89 41.69
CA ASN A 404 7.84 -37.06 41.69
C ASN A 404 8.58 -38.38 41.41
N LEU A 405 9.73 -38.33 40.80
CA LEU A 405 10.58 -39.50 40.57
C LEU A 405 11.58 -39.76 41.70
N ASN A 406 11.65 -38.89 42.75
CA ASN A 406 12.62 -38.90 43.85
C ASN A 406 14.07 -38.79 43.35
N MET A 407 14.36 -37.92 42.42
CA MET A 407 15.67 -37.67 41.85
C MET A 407 16.32 -36.47 42.58
N GLY A 408 16.82 -36.71 43.78
CA GLY A 408 17.25 -35.66 44.73
C GLY A 408 18.33 -34.73 44.17
N LYS A 409 19.35 -35.27 43.49
CA LYS A 409 20.45 -34.46 42.91
C LYS A 409 19.97 -33.52 41.79
N GLU A 410 19.24 -34.05 40.83
CA GLU A 410 18.69 -33.31 39.70
C GLU A 410 17.64 -32.29 40.16
N PHE A 411 16.86 -32.64 41.19
CA PHE A 411 15.91 -31.76 41.85
C PHE A 411 16.61 -30.55 42.51
N GLU A 412 17.65 -30.77 43.31
CA GLU A 412 18.41 -29.69 43.96
C GLU A 412 19.05 -28.75 42.96
N GLU A 413 19.60 -29.29 41.86
CA GLU A 413 20.17 -28.50 40.76
C GLU A 413 19.13 -27.55 40.15
N ILE A 414 17.97 -28.07 39.77
CA ILE A 414 16.90 -27.27 39.17
C ILE A 414 16.29 -26.27 40.14
N ASP A 415 16.09 -26.66 41.40
CA ASP A 415 15.58 -25.79 42.48
C ASP A 415 16.51 -24.56 42.65
N THR A 416 17.81 -24.79 42.69
CA THR A 416 18.81 -23.71 42.73
C THR A 416 18.76 -22.81 41.53
N LEU A 417 18.64 -23.39 40.31
CA LEU A 417 18.54 -22.64 39.09
C LEU A 417 17.28 -21.78 39.02
N LEU A 418 16.14 -22.25 39.53
CA LEU A 418 14.87 -21.49 39.50
C LEU A 418 14.92 -20.33 40.52
N LYS A 419 15.47 -20.54 41.71
CA LYS A 419 15.60 -19.53 42.78
C LYS A 419 16.54 -18.36 42.42
N THR A 420 17.56 -18.60 41.61
CA THR A 420 18.51 -17.56 41.19
C THR A 420 17.91 -16.51 40.24
N ASP A 421 16.82 -16.80 39.58
CA ASP A 421 16.15 -15.83 38.68
C ASP A 421 15.08 -14.98 39.40
N ASP A 422 14.47 -15.49 40.49
CA ASP A 422 13.50 -14.71 41.27
C ASP A 422 14.14 -13.54 42.03
N ASN A 423 15.48 -13.52 42.10
CA ASN A 423 16.28 -12.49 42.78
C ASN A 423 16.91 -11.46 41.82
N LYS A 424 16.56 -11.44 40.52
CA LYS A 424 16.98 -10.46 39.51
C LYS A 424 15.78 -9.66 38.99
#